data_36f1047470825065903397b72931336a
#
_entry.id   36f1047470825065903397b72931336a
#
_cell.length_a   1.000
_cell.length_b   1.000
_cell.length_c   1.000
_cell.angle_alpha   90.00
_cell.angle_beta   90.00
_cell.angle_gamma   90.00
#
_symmetry.space_group_name_H-M   'P 1'
#
loop_
_entity.id
_entity.type
_entity.pdbx_description
1 polymer ?
#
loop_
_entity_poly.entity_id
_entity_poly.type
_entity_poly.pdbx_seq_one_letter_code
_entity_poly.pdbx_strand_id
1 'polypeptide(L)'
;MKKLAVPLFLAACLLLTACGKAPNEPAAPTAEPTAAADPTAAPETLTPKPTAEPTPEPTAAPRFAVGDETVYVLCEGRSDGAKALSRWLRSEGKDAAESFIPDGLDTPMYTIPAAERASEEIPAATDETRRVRVAADAQLLESGVLAAWLPAFEAASGYVAEVYAGDASVLAAAAAAGEADVLLMKKTDASALGTMTHYPLRYELVSTIYSVI
;
A
#
# COMPACT_ATOMS: atom_id res chain seq x y z
N MET A 1 39.29 29.90 -18.30
CA MET A 1 40.37 29.18 -17.66
C MET A 1 40.30 29.45 -16.16
N LYS A 2 39.77 28.53 -15.35
CA LYS A 2 40.02 28.41 -13.90
C LYS A 2 39.62 27.01 -13.50
N LYS A 3 40.65 26.16 -13.40
CA LYS A 3 40.60 24.83 -12.80
C LYS A 3 40.48 24.99 -11.30
N LEU A 4 39.53 24.32 -10.63
CA LEU A 4 39.61 24.12 -9.20
C LEU A 4 39.26 22.65 -8.88
N ALA A 5 40.18 22.12 -8.25
CA ALA A 5 40.53 20.86 -7.69
C ALA A 5 39.46 20.21 -6.80
N VAL A 6 39.39 18.90 -6.96
CA VAL A 6 38.73 17.91 -6.11
C VAL A 6 39.62 17.69 -4.86
N PRO A 7 39.08 17.61 -3.66
CA PRO A 7 39.70 16.85 -2.59
C PRO A 7 39.01 15.49 -2.44
N LEU A 8 39.80 14.49 -2.74
CA LEU A 8 39.69 13.09 -2.36
C LEU A 8 39.75 13.01 -0.83
N PHE A 9 38.69 12.62 -0.15
CA PHE A 9 38.74 12.20 1.26
C PHE A 9 38.67 10.68 1.32
N LEU A 10 39.86 10.13 1.51
CA LEU A 10 40.11 8.75 1.90
C LEU A 10 40.15 8.69 3.43
N ALA A 11 39.31 7.90 4.04
CA ALA A 11 39.48 7.43 5.44
C ALA A 11 38.74 6.10 5.51
N ALA A 12 39.35 5.04 5.38
CA ALA A 12 40.23 4.18 6.19
C ALA A 12 39.62 3.74 7.53
N CYS A 13 39.36 2.41 7.56
CA CYS A 13 39.54 1.48 8.68
C CYS A 13 38.77 1.66 9.97
N LEU A 14 38.01 0.63 10.37
CA LEU A 14 38.54 -0.23 11.45
C LEU A 14 37.71 -1.53 11.56
N LEU A 15 38.37 -2.62 11.27
CA LEU A 15 38.04 -3.99 11.63
C LEU A 15 38.08 -4.12 13.16
N LEU A 16 37.02 -4.64 13.75
CA LEU A 16 37.04 -5.23 15.09
C LEU A 16 36.44 -6.62 15.04
N THR A 17 37.32 -7.56 14.86
CA THR A 17 37.16 -8.97 15.18
C THR A 17 37.08 -9.14 16.69
N ALA A 18 36.01 -9.77 17.19
CA ALA A 18 36.01 -10.39 18.51
C ALA A 18 35.46 -11.80 18.42
N CYS A 19 36.36 -12.74 18.48
CA CYS A 19 36.13 -14.16 18.81
C CYS A 19 35.59 -14.26 20.24
N GLY A 20 34.56 -15.07 20.45
CA GLY A 20 34.07 -15.52 21.74
C GLY A 20 33.48 -16.93 21.62
N LYS A 21 34.29 -17.85 21.81
CA LYS A 21 34.40 -19.24 22.25
C LYS A 21 33.18 -19.79 23.00
N ALA A 22 32.60 -20.87 22.49
CA ALA A 22 31.89 -21.89 23.28
C ALA A 22 32.92 -22.64 24.18
N PRO A 23 32.58 -23.31 25.23
CA PRO A 23 31.78 -24.55 25.22
C PRO A 23 30.99 -24.76 26.55
N ASN A 24 29.99 -25.61 26.55
CA ASN A 24 29.88 -26.71 27.50
C ASN A 24 28.57 -27.48 27.30
N GLU A 25 28.74 -28.68 26.78
CA GLU A 25 27.90 -29.81 27.03
C GLU A 25 28.27 -30.41 28.40
N PRO A 26 27.34 -30.90 29.21
CA PRO A 26 27.49 -32.23 29.68
C PRO A 26 26.20 -33.08 29.67
N ALA A 27 26.43 -34.30 29.12
CA ALA A 27 26.02 -35.61 29.65
C ALA A 27 24.59 -35.87 30.06
N ALA A 28 24.03 -36.82 29.34
CA ALA A 28 22.88 -37.63 29.71
C ALA A 28 23.11 -38.44 31.01
N PRO A 29 22.05 -38.83 31.68
CA PRO A 29 22.02 -40.14 32.32
C PRO A 29 21.02 -41.12 31.65
N THR A 30 21.57 -42.24 31.30
CA THR A 30 20.93 -43.55 31.10
C THR A 30 20.04 -43.90 32.26
N ALA A 31 18.80 -44.32 31.99
CA ALA A 31 18.01 -45.15 32.89
C ALA A 31 17.27 -46.21 32.08
N GLU A 32 17.43 -47.42 32.55
CA GLU A 32 17.05 -48.74 32.07
C GLU A 32 15.54 -49.03 32.16
N PRO A 33 15.05 -50.12 31.53
CA PRO A 33 13.66 -50.29 31.18
C PRO A 33 12.87 -51.00 32.30
N THR A 34 11.65 -50.56 32.53
CA THR A 34 10.71 -51.34 33.39
C THR A 34 9.44 -51.65 32.63
N ALA A 35 9.27 -52.96 32.47
CA ALA A 35 8.09 -53.83 32.38
C ALA A 35 6.77 -53.31 31.76
N ALA A 36 6.34 -54.16 30.87
CA ALA A 36 5.02 -54.31 30.27
C ALA A 36 3.82 -54.02 31.18
N ALA A 37 2.87 -53.27 30.62
CA ALA A 37 1.48 -53.25 31.04
C ALA A 37 0.57 -53.30 29.80
N ASP A 38 -0.42 -54.16 29.92
CA ASP A 38 -1.46 -54.67 29.06
C ASP A 38 -2.19 -53.63 28.18
N PRO A 39 -2.66 -53.97 26.99
CA PRO A 39 -3.37 -53.03 26.11
C PRO A 39 -4.81 -52.84 26.57
N THR A 40 -5.06 -51.75 27.25
CA THR A 40 -6.41 -51.26 27.51
C THR A 40 -6.90 -50.53 26.24
N ALA A 41 -8.10 -50.92 25.82
CA ALA A 41 -8.81 -50.46 24.65
C ALA A 41 -8.70 -48.93 24.44
N ALA A 42 -8.31 -48.53 23.23
CA ALA A 42 -8.31 -47.14 22.80
C ALA A 42 -9.74 -46.58 22.80
N PRO A 43 -9.97 -45.38 23.38
CA PRO A 43 -11.22 -44.67 23.16
C PRO A 43 -11.27 -44.22 21.68
N GLU A 44 -12.40 -44.52 21.04
CA GLU A 44 -12.71 -44.04 19.69
C GLU A 44 -12.60 -42.49 19.67
N THR A 45 -11.60 -42.00 19.00
CA THR A 45 -11.43 -40.57 18.73
C THR A 45 -12.54 -40.14 17.77
N LEU A 46 -13.58 -39.50 18.28
CA LEU A 46 -14.59 -38.83 17.46
C LEU A 46 -13.88 -37.77 16.65
N THR A 47 -13.69 -38.03 15.37
CA THR A 47 -13.20 -37.05 14.41
C THR A 47 -14.17 -35.86 14.41
N PRO A 48 -13.75 -34.63 14.73
CA PRO A 48 -14.65 -33.50 14.67
C PRO A 48 -15.09 -33.31 13.23
N LYS A 49 -16.41 -33.33 13.01
CA LYS A 49 -17.03 -32.97 11.74
C LYS A 49 -16.54 -31.59 11.35
N PRO A 50 -16.00 -31.38 10.12
CA PRO A 50 -15.56 -30.05 9.70
C PRO A 50 -16.75 -29.09 9.84
N THR A 51 -16.59 -28.09 10.68
CA THR A 51 -17.51 -26.96 10.78
C THR A 51 -17.40 -26.24 9.46
N ALA A 52 -18.51 -26.11 8.74
CA ALA A 52 -18.55 -25.32 7.51
C ALA A 52 -18.05 -23.92 7.82
N GLU A 53 -17.03 -23.49 7.09
CA GLU A 53 -16.53 -22.12 7.13
C GLU A 53 -17.69 -21.18 6.80
N PRO A 54 -17.94 -20.10 7.59
CA PRO A 54 -19.04 -19.20 7.31
C PRO A 54 -18.83 -18.61 5.91
N THR A 55 -19.78 -18.86 5.01
CA THR A 55 -19.84 -18.21 3.71
C THR A 55 -19.90 -16.70 3.97
N PRO A 56 -18.98 -15.87 3.42
CA PRO A 56 -19.04 -14.44 3.61
C PRO A 56 -20.40 -13.91 3.12
N GLU A 57 -21.09 -13.17 3.97
CA GLU A 57 -22.32 -12.50 3.57
C GLU A 57 -22.00 -11.56 2.40
N PRO A 58 -22.86 -11.50 1.36
CA PRO A 58 -22.66 -10.58 0.26
C PRO A 58 -22.65 -9.15 0.82
N THR A 59 -21.53 -8.46 0.68
CA THR A 59 -21.43 -7.04 1.01
C THR A 59 -22.45 -6.28 0.15
N ALA A 60 -23.33 -5.52 0.78
CA ALA A 60 -24.31 -4.71 0.06
C ALA A 60 -23.58 -3.76 -0.90
N ALA A 61 -24.11 -3.60 -2.12
CA ALA A 61 -23.54 -2.65 -3.07
C ALA A 61 -23.53 -1.24 -2.46
N PRO A 62 -22.47 -0.43 -2.70
CA PRO A 62 -22.39 0.92 -2.19
C PRO A 62 -23.56 1.76 -2.70
N ARG A 63 -24.06 2.66 -1.85
CA ARG A 63 -25.07 3.63 -2.24
C ARG A 63 -24.40 4.97 -2.45
N PHE A 64 -24.91 5.75 -3.41
CA PHE A 64 -24.35 7.04 -3.77
C PHE A 64 -25.36 8.17 -3.54
N ALA A 65 -24.88 9.28 -3.00
CA ALA A 65 -25.62 10.52 -2.92
C ALA A 65 -24.94 11.59 -3.78
N VAL A 66 -25.74 12.43 -4.44
CA VAL A 66 -25.27 13.60 -5.16
C VAL A 66 -25.08 14.76 -4.17
N GLY A 67 -23.92 15.39 -4.21
CA GLY A 67 -23.56 16.50 -3.33
C GLY A 67 -22.71 17.54 -4.05
N ASP A 68 -21.92 18.28 -3.28
CA ASP A 68 -20.96 19.24 -3.81
C ASP A 68 -19.79 18.53 -4.51
N GLU A 69 -19.17 19.20 -5.48
CA GLU A 69 -18.01 18.69 -6.17
C GLU A 69 -16.83 18.50 -5.20
N THR A 70 -16.33 17.28 -5.16
CA THR A 70 -15.15 16.91 -4.40
C THR A 70 -14.00 16.62 -5.35
N VAL A 71 -12.89 17.34 -5.20
CA VAL A 71 -11.66 17.13 -5.97
C VAL A 71 -10.70 16.28 -5.14
N TYR A 72 -10.20 15.21 -5.72
CA TYR A 72 -9.15 14.37 -5.13
C TYR A 72 -7.79 14.72 -5.73
N VAL A 73 -6.81 14.78 -4.86
CA VAL A 73 -5.42 15.04 -5.21
C VAL A 73 -4.54 13.85 -4.85
N LEU A 74 -3.53 13.66 -5.66
CA LEU A 74 -2.42 12.77 -5.40
C LEU A 74 -1.28 13.58 -4.82
N CYS A 75 -0.80 13.20 -3.64
CA CYS A 75 0.40 13.73 -3.03
C CYS A 75 1.53 12.71 -3.19
N GLU A 76 2.53 13.06 -3.99
CA GLU A 76 3.62 12.18 -4.40
C GLU A 76 4.77 12.25 -3.42
N GLY A 77 5.18 11.10 -2.88
CA GLY A 77 6.39 10.93 -2.10
C GLY A 77 7.65 10.86 -2.98
N ARG A 78 8.78 10.51 -2.37
CA ARG A 78 10.09 10.54 -3.03
C ARG A 78 10.53 9.20 -3.60
N SER A 79 9.88 8.09 -3.24
CA SER A 79 10.25 6.75 -3.70
C SER A 79 9.98 6.58 -5.20
N ASP A 80 10.67 5.64 -5.82
CA ASP A 80 10.45 5.33 -7.24
C ASP A 80 9.07 4.70 -7.44
N GLY A 81 8.57 3.93 -6.46
CA GLY A 81 7.20 3.44 -6.46
C GLY A 81 6.15 4.57 -6.43
N ALA A 82 6.39 5.62 -5.61
CA ALA A 82 5.51 6.80 -5.60
C ALA A 82 5.46 7.49 -6.97
N LYS A 83 6.62 7.70 -7.60
CA LYS A 83 6.73 8.29 -8.94
C LYS A 83 6.05 7.40 -9.99
N ALA A 84 6.25 6.08 -9.91
CA ALA A 84 5.64 5.12 -10.84
C ALA A 84 4.11 5.20 -10.76
N LEU A 85 3.52 5.10 -9.56
CA LEU A 85 2.09 5.18 -9.37
C LEU A 85 1.53 6.55 -9.77
N SER A 86 2.22 7.63 -9.42
CA SER A 86 1.83 8.99 -9.78
C SER A 86 1.75 9.16 -11.31
N ARG A 87 2.77 8.72 -12.04
CA ARG A 87 2.80 8.80 -13.50
C ARG A 87 1.69 7.97 -14.14
N TRP A 88 1.52 6.73 -13.66
CA TRP A 88 0.48 5.86 -14.15
C TRP A 88 -0.93 6.44 -13.92
N LEU A 89 -1.22 6.91 -12.71
CA LEU A 89 -2.51 7.53 -12.39
C LEU A 89 -2.79 8.80 -13.21
N ARG A 90 -1.75 9.53 -13.59
CA ARG A 90 -1.85 10.75 -14.41
C ARG A 90 -1.82 10.48 -15.92
N SER A 91 -1.68 9.24 -16.33
CA SER A 91 -1.73 8.78 -17.73
C SER A 91 -2.87 7.77 -17.92
N GLU A 92 -2.58 6.49 -17.87
CA GLU A 92 -3.53 5.40 -18.10
C GLU A 92 -4.63 5.34 -17.03
N GLY A 93 -4.29 5.66 -15.78
CA GLY A 93 -5.24 5.72 -14.67
C GLY A 93 -6.35 6.75 -14.85
N LYS A 94 -6.06 7.86 -15.57
CA LYS A 94 -7.09 8.84 -15.93
C LYS A 94 -8.15 8.25 -16.86
N ASP A 95 -7.73 7.51 -17.88
CA ASP A 95 -8.64 6.89 -18.83
C ASP A 95 -9.52 5.84 -18.14
N ALA A 96 -8.92 5.09 -17.21
CA ALA A 96 -9.65 4.14 -16.39
C ALA A 96 -10.67 4.82 -15.46
N ALA A 97 -10.33 5.98 -14.88
CA ALA A 97 -11.26 6.74 -14.04
C ALA A 97 -12.40 7.37 -14.83
N GLU A 98 -12.11 7.92 -16.02
CA GLU A 98 -13.11 8.57 -16.88
C GLU A 98 -14.21 7.60 -17.32
N SER A 99 -13.86 6.32 -17.49
CA SER A 99 -14.79 5.27 -17.86
C SER A 99 -15.36 4.48 -16.67
N PHE A 100 -14.94 4.79 -15.44
CA PHE A 100 -15.32 4.04 -14.26
C PHE A 100 -16.77 4.31 -13.83
N ILE A 101 -17.59 3.26 -13.92
CA ILE A 101 -18.99 3.25 -13.47
C ILE A 101 -19.10 2.23 -12.33
N PRO A 102 -19.24 2.69 -11.07
CA PRO A 102 -19.40 1.77 -9.95
C PRO A 102 -20.78 1.12 -9.93
N ASP A 103 -20.89 -0.01 -9.26
CA ASP A 103 -22.17 -0.66 -9.03
C ASP A 103 -23.14 0.30 -8.31
N GLY A 104 -24.32 0.53 -8.92
CA GLY A 104 -25.33 1.44 -8.39
C GLY A 104 -25.39 2.83 -9.04
N LEU A 105 -24.51 3.10 -10.02
CA LEU A 105 -24.60 4.25 -10.90
C LEU A 105 -24.75 3.81 -12.37
N ASP A 106 -25.41 4.64 -13.18
CA ASP A 106 -25.59 4.44 -14.62
C ASP A 106 -24.63 5.32 -15.45
N THR A 107 -23.83 6.13 -14.79
CA THR A 107 -22.90 7.10 -15.43
C THR A 107 -21.54 7.04 -14.77
N PRO A 108 -20.48 7.48 -15.47
CA PRO A 108 -19.16 7.60 -14.87
C PRO A 108 -19.17 8.45 -13.58
N MET A 109 -18.54 7.93 -12.55
CA MET A 109 -18.48 8.60 -11.24
C MET A 109 -17.54 9.80 -11.22
N TYR A 110 -16.49 9.76 -12.03
CA TYR A 110 -15.41 10.73 -11.96
C TYR A 110 -15.30 11.58 -13.21
N THR A 111 -14.98 12.84 -13.00
CA THR A 111 -14.57 13.78 -14.04
C THR A 111 -13.06 14.01 -13.92
N ILE A 112 -12.40 14.05 -15.07
CA ILE A 112 -10.95 14.25 -15.13
C ILE A 112 -10.65 15.74 -15.30
N PRO A 113 -9.90 16.37 -14.38
CA PRO A 113 -9.43 17.73 -14.57
C PRO A 113 -8.59 17.87 -15.84
N ALA A 114 -8.68 19.02 -16.51
CA ALA A 114 -7.94 19.31 -17.73
C ALA A 114 -6.42 19.53 -17.51
N ALA A 115 -5.83 18.80 -16.55
CA ALA A 115 -4.40 18.83 -16.28
C ALA A 115 -3.62 18.02 -17.30
N GLU A 116 -2.37 18.42 -17.54
CA GLU A 116 -1.46 17.69 -18.44
C GLU A 116 -1.33 16.23 -18.01
N ARG A 117 -1.35 15.33 -18.99
CA ARG A 117 -1.03 13.92 -18.80
C ARG A 117 0.46 13.77 -18.55
N ALA A 118 0.85 12.86 -17.69
CA ALA A 118 2.26 12.52 -17.55
C ALA A 118 2.76 11.89 -18.85
N SER A 119 3.86 12.42 -19.38
CA SER A 119 4.51 11.91 -20.60
C SER A 119 5.80 11.16 -20.32
N GLU A 120 6.19 11.08 -19.04
CA GLU A 120 7.43 10.43 -18.65
C GLU A 120 7.26 8.92 -18.53
N GLU A 121 8.32 8.18 -18.80
CA GLU A 121 8.35 6.73 -18.63
C GLU A 121 8.09 6.32 -17.16
N ILE A 122 7.27 5.29 -16.97
CA ILE A 122 6.99 4.74 -15.65
C ILE A 122 8.21 3.94 -15.20
N PRO A 123 8.84 4.27 -14.04
CA PRO A 123 9.94 3.48 -13.53
C PRO A 123 9.52 2.03 -13.31
N ALA A 124 10.30 1.08 -13.80
CA ALA A 124 10.05 -0.33 -13.57
C ALA A 124 10.37 -0.70 -12.11
N ALA A 125 9.61 -1.64 -11.56
CA ALA A 125 9.89 -2.18 -10.24
C ALA A 125 11.19 -2.99 -10.23
N THR A 126 11.94 -2.88 -9.14
CA THR A 126 13.03 -3.78 -8.79
C THR A 126 12.62 -4.64 -7.59
N ASP A 127 13.34 -5.73 -7.32
CA ASP A 127 13.02 -6.60 -6.16
C ASP A 127 13.07 -5.83 -4.83
N GLU A 128 13.91 -4.79 -4.73
CA GLU A 128 14.05 -3.96 -3.53
C GLU A 128 12.97 -2.89 -3.41
N THR A 129 12.44 -2.39 -4.54
CA THR A 129 11.48 -1.27 -4.59
C THR A 129 10.07 -1.69 -4.95
N ARG A 130 9.78 -2.99 -4.95
CA ARG A 130 8.55 -3.56 -5.51
C ARG A 130 7.26 -3.11 -4.83
N ARG A 131 7.31 -2.67 -3.58
CA ARG A 131 6.13 -2.26 -2.83
C ARG A 131 5.89 -0.77 -2.90
N VAL A 132 4.61 -0.40 -3.05
CA VAL A 132 4.13 1.00 -2.96
C VAL A 132 3.04 1.07 -1.92
N ARG A 133 3.27 1.83 -0.87
CA ARG A 133 2.28 2.06 0.19
C ARG A 133 1.40 3.24 -0.17
N VAL A 134 0.12 3.00 -0.27
CA VAL A 134 -0.89 3.99 -0.67
C VAL A 134 -1.83 4.25 0.50
N ALA A 135 -1.87 5.47 1.00
CA ALA A 135 -2.90 5.91 1.93
C ALA A 135 -3.98 6.65 1.14
N ALA A 136 -5.22 6.20 1.24
CA ALA A 136 -6.32 6.73 0.44
C ALA A 136 -7.50 7.19 1.32
N ASP A 137 -8.21 8.21 0.85
CA ASP A 137 -9.51 8.59 1.42
C ASP A 137 -10.48 7.40 1.34
N ALA A 138 -11.21 7.15 2.42
CA ALA A 138 -12.13 6.02 2.54
C ALA A 138 -13.15 5.98 1.40
N GLN A 139 -13.63 7.12 0.93
CA GLN A 139 -14.56 7.22 -0.19
C GLN A 139 -13.99 6.69 -1.51
N LEU A 140 -12.68 6.86 -1.77
CA LEU A 140 -12.04 6.28 -2.95
C LEU A 140 -11.98 4.74 -2.88
N LEU A 141 -11.78 4.19 -1.69
CA LEU A 141 -11.82 2.74 -1.50
C LEU A 141 -13.24 2.21 -1.65
N GLU A 142 -14.21 2.81 -0.97
CA GLU A 142 -15.61 2.40 -0.92
C GLU A 142 -16.30 2.53 -2.29
N SER A 143 -15.90 3.51 -3.11
CA SER A 143 -16.40 3.64 -4.48
C SER A 143 -15.97 2.51 -5.41
N GLY A 144 -14.94 1.75 -5.04
CA GLY A 144 -14.38 0.67 -5.85
C GLY A 144 -13.34 1.12 -6.89
N VAL A 145 -13.08 2.42 -7.05
CA VAL A 145 -12.12 2.89 -8.06
C VAL A 145 -10.70 2.38 -7.83
N LEU A 146 -10.28 2.22 -6.57
CA LEU A 146 -8.97 1.66 -6.26
C LEU A 146 -8.87 0.19 -6.67
N ALA A 147 -9.97 -0.57 -6.58
CA ALA A 147 -10.02 -1.96 -7.04
C ALA A 147 -9.89 -2.07 -8.58
N ALA A 148 -10.27 -1.03 -9.32
CA ALA A 148 -10.05 -0.96 -10.76
C ALA A 148 -8.61 -0.47 -11.09
N TRP A 149 -8.10 0.52 -10.37
CA TRP A 149 -6.81 1.13 -10.67
C TRP A 149 -5.61 0.26 -10.32
N LEU A 150 -5.59 -0.29 -9.10
CA LEU A 150 -4.36 -0.88 -8.58
C LEU A 150 -3.94 -2.16 -9.29
N PRO A 151 -4.83 -3.12 -9.63
CA PRO A 151 -4.42 -4.29 -10.41
C PRO A 151 -3.90 -3.93 -11.79
N ALA A 152 -4.46 -2.89 -12.44
CA ALA A 152 -3.99 -2.43 -13.73
C ALA A 152 -2.60 -1.78 -13.64
N PHE A 153 -2.36 -0.97 -12.60
CA PHE A 153 -1.04 -0.43 -12.29
C PHE A 153 -0.01 -1.52 -12.02
N GLU A 154 -0.35 -2.50 -11.19
CA GLU A 154 0.53 -3.63 -10.85
C GLU A 154 0.93 -4.43 -12.09
N ALA A 155 -0.05 -4.70 -12.97
CA ALA A 155 0.19 -5.41 -14.23
C ALA A 155 1.08 -4.61 -15.19
N ALA A 156 0.92 -3.28 -15.24
CA ALA A 156 1.69 -2.41 -16.14
C ALA A 156 3.12 -2.14 -15.65
N SER A 157 3.33 -2.09 -14.33
CA SER A 157 4.57 -1.59 -13.74
C SER A 157 5.42 -2.65 -13.02
N GLY A 158 4.80 -3.77 -12.63
CA GLY A 158 5.43 -4.81 -11.79
C GLY A 158 5.53 -4.45 -10.30
N TYR A 159 5.05 -3.29 -9.88
CA TYR A 159 4.91 -2.95 -8.46
C TYR A 159 3.76 -3.72 -7.82
N VAL A 160 3.74 -3.76 -6.49
CA VAL A 160 2.64 -4.27 -5.68
C VAL A 160 2.17 -3.14 -4.78
N ALA A 161 0.90 -2.76 -4.89
CA ALA A 161 0.32 -1.70 -4.11
C ALA A 161 -0.25 -2.23 -2.79
N GLU A 162 0.21 -1.67 -1.68
CA GLU A 162 -0.35 -1.93 -0.35
C GLU A 162 -1.19 -0.73 0.06
N VAL A 163 -2.52 -0.92 0.14
CA VAL A 163 -3.46 0.17 0.40
C VAL A 163 -3.99 0.09 1.82
N TYR A 164 -4.03 1.23 2.47
CA TYR A 164 -4.90 1.44 3.62
C TYR A 164 -5.73 2.70 3.40
N ALA A 165 -6.95 2.70 3.89
CA ALA A 165 -7.87 3.82 3.73
C ALA A 165 -8.28 4.37 5.10
N GLY A 166 -8.59 5.65 5.12
CA GLY A 166 -9.02 6.33 6.33
C GLY A 166 -9.65 7.69 6.05
N ASP A 167 -10.09 8.32 7.10
CA ASP A 167 -10.57 9.70 7.07
C ASP A 167 -9.41 10.71 7.00
N ALA A 168 -9.74 11.98 6.93
CA ALA A 168 -8.76 13.07 6.86
C ALA A 168 -7.75 13.05 8.02
N SER A 169 -8.15 12.61 9.22
CA SER A 169 -7.26 12.56 10.40
C SER A 169 -6.21 11.46 10.27
N VAL A 170 -6.61 10.30 9.77
CA VAL A 170 -5.72 9.16 9.48
C VAL A 170 -4.72 9.54 8.40
N LEU A 171 -5.20 10.16 7.31
CA LEU A 171 -4.32 10.61 6.23
C LEU A 171 -3.37 11.72 6.66
N ALA A 172 -3.83 12.63 7.54
CA ALA A 172 -2.97 13.66 8.12
C ALA A 172 -1.83 13.06 8.98
N ALA A 173 -2.15 12.05 9.80
CA ALA A 173 -1.16 11.34 10.58
C ALA A 173 -0.14 10.62 9.69
N ALA A 174 -0.59 9.89 8.68
CA ALA A 174 0.26 9.23 7.69
C ALA A 174 1.17 10.23 6.94
N ALA A 175 0.61 11.40 6.58
CA ALA A 175 1.37 12.46 5.93
C ALA A 175 2.49 13.01 6.82
N ALA A 176 2.22 13.21 8.10
CA ALA A 176 3.19 13.72 9.07
C ALA A 176 4.30 12.71 9.35
N ALA A 177 3.96 11.43 9.44
CA ALA A 177 4.90 10.34 9.71
C ALA A 177 5.69 9.90 8.46
N GLY A 178 5.23 10.21 7.24
CA GLY A 178 5.82 9.71 5.99
C GLY A 178 5.63 8.19 5.83
N GLU A 179 4.54 7.65 6.35
CA GLU A 179 4.28 6.21 6.38
C GLU A 179 3.83 5.65 5.03
N ALA A 180 3.25 6.47 4.16
CA ALA A 180 2.85 6.11 2.82
C ALA A 180 3.84 6.64 1.78
N ASP A 181 3.89 5.99 0.63
CA ASP A 181 4.63 6.49 -0.52
C ASP A 181 3.77 7.49 -1.32
N VAL A 182 2.46 7.28 -1.34
CA VAL A 182 1.47 8.14 -2.01
C VAL A 182 0.28 8.37 -1.10
N LEU A 183 -0.25 9.60 -1.10
CA LEU A 183 -1.53 9.92 -0.47
C LEU A 183 -2.54 10.28 -1.56
N LEU A 184 -3.72 9.70 -1.49
CA LEU A 184 -4.89 10.02 -2.32
C LEU A 184 -5.96 10.61 -1.40
N MET A 185 -6.14 11.92 -1.43
CA MET A 185 -6.99 12.61 -0.46
C MET A 185 -7.76 13.76 -1.08
N LYS A 186 -8.76 14.27 -0.37
CA LYS A 186 -9.50 15.45 -0.81
C LYS A 186 -8.59 16.67 -0.87
N LYS A 187 -8.77 17.50 -1.89
CA LYS A 187 -7.99 18.73 -2.09
C LYS A 187 -8.11 19.69 -0.90
N THR A 188 -9.28 19.75 -0.28
CA THR A 188 -9.52 20.55 0.93
C THR A 188 -8.62 20.11 2.08
N ASP A 189 -8.53 18.80 2.32
CA ASP A 189 -7.75 18.22 3.41
C ASP A 189 -6.25 18.38 3.15
N ALA A 190 -5.81 18.11 1.90
CA ALA A 190 -4.43 18.37 1.49
C ALA A 190 -4.03 19.84 1.64
N SER A 191 -4.96 20.78 1.37
CA SER A 191 -4.73 22.20 1.54
C SER A 191 -4.62 22.61 3.00
N ALA A 192 -5.44 21.99 3.87
CA ALA A 192 -5.40 22.23 5.32
C ALA A 192 -4.07 21.79 5.96
N LEU A 193 -3.42 20.75 5.42
CA LEU A 193 -2.11 20.29 5.89
C LEU A 193 -0.95 21.21 5.49
N GLY A 194 -1.17 22.17 4.58
CA GLY A 194 -0.15 23.10 4.13
C GLY A 194 1.03 22.39 3.44
N THR A 195 2.28 22.72 3.85
CA THR A 195 3.47 22.09 3.27
C THR A 195 3.74 20.74 3.91
N MET A 196 3.74 19.69 3.09
CA MET A 196 4.07 18.33 3.50
C MET A 196 5.49 17.98 3.06
N THR A 197 6.42 17.88 4.02
CA THR A 197 7.85 17.64 3.74
C THR A 197 8.11 16.34 2.99
N HIS A 198 7.33 15.30 3.29
CA HIS A 198 7.47 13.97 2.68
C HIS A 198 6.86 13.89 1.28
N TYR A 199 5.92 14.80 0.94
CA TYR A 199 5.15 14.81 -0.30
C TYR A 199 5.30 16.17 -1.00
N PRO A 200 6.41 16.40 -1.69
CA PRO A 200 6.73 17.70 -2.28
C PRO A 200 5.84 18.07 -3.47
N LEU A 201 5.23 17.08 -4.11
CA LEU A 201 4.43 17.28 -5.31
C LEU A 201 2.97 16.90 -5.07
N ARG A 202 2.06 17.68 -5.65
CA ARG A 202 0.61 17.45 -5.60
C ARG A 202 0.02 17.64 -6.98
N TYR A 203 -0.88 16.72 -7.35
CA TYR A 203 -1.56 16.73 -8.63
C TYR A 203 -3.06 16.52 -8.44
N GLU A 204 -3.86 17.32 -9.10
CA GLU A 204 -5.31 17.05 -9.18
C GLU A 204 -5.52 15.80 -10.03
N LEU A 205 -6.22 14.84 -9.48
CA LEU A 205 -6.37 13.52 -10.08
C LEU A 205 -7.74 13.34 -10.74
N VAL A 206 -8.78 13.43 -9.94
CA VAL A 206 -10.18 13.29 -10.36
C VAL A 206 -11.08 14.19 -9.53
N SER A 207 -12.28 14.52 -10.05
CA SER A 207 -13.35 15.12 -9.26
C SER A 207 -14.64 14.30 -9.39
N THR A 208 -15.53 14.45 -8.42
CA THR A 208 -16.84 13.79 -8.40
C THR A 208 -17.86 14.63 -7.63
N ILE A 209 -19.12 14.52 -8.02
CA ILE A 209 -20.26 15.05 -7.27
C ILE A 209 -20.94 13.94 -6.44
N TYR A 210 -20.46 12.72 -6.50
CA TYR A 210 -21.01 11.58 -5.78
C TYR A 210 -20.22 11.32 -4.50
N SER A 211 -20.94 11.00 -3.42
CA SER A 211 -20.36 10.47 -2.18
C SER A 211 -20.97 9.10 -1.88
N VAL A 212 -20.17 8.20 -1.35
CA VAL A 212 -20.63 6.89 -0.85
C VAL A 212 -21.32 7.09 0.50
N ILE A 213 -22.49 6.46 0.70
CA ILE A 213 -23.31 6.55 1.92
C ILE A 213 -23.67 5.18 2.48
#